data_a6ec83d01913caee86094895f76f8f9f
#
_entry.id   a6ec83d01913caee86094895f76f8f9f
#
_cell.length_a   1.000
_cell.length_b   1.000
_cell.length_c   1.000
_cell.angle_alpha   90.00
_cell.angle_beta   90.00
_cell.angle_gamma   90.00
#
_symmetry.space_group_name_H-M   'P 1'
#
loop_
_entity.id
_entity.type
_entity.pdbx_description
1 polymer ?
#
loop_
_entity_poly.entity_id
_entity_poly.type
_entity_poly.pdbx_seq_one_letter_code
_entity_poly.pdbx_strand_id
1 'polypeptide(L)'
;MRFANRDPFDHNVFSASDSNQFDLERYGRGETRAHTFAHPGLVRVFCNIHPRMVAFVQVMSGRLFTQPASDGSFVISDIPPGAYTLRVWHERSPEVTRDVRVTAAGAVGVDVELDARGFRWVPHKNKYGEDYPTNEGLERY
;
A
#
# COMPACT_ATOMS: atom_id res chain seq x y z
N MET A 1 0.00 -7.73 -10.81
CA MET A 1 -0.15 -8.23 -9.43
C MET A 1 -1.28 -9.25 -9.40
N ARG A 2 -1.22 -10.25 -8.51
CA ARG A 2 -2.27 -11.27 -8.36
C ARG A 2 -2.92 -11.15 -6.98
N PHE A 3 -4.25 -11.23 -6.93
CA PHE A 3 -5.06 -11.16 -5.73
C PHE A 3 -5.76 -12.52 -5.55
N ALA A 4 -5.17 -13.36 -4.72
CA ALA A 4 -5.72 -14.69 -4.43
C ALA A 4 -6.67 -14.61 -3.22
N ASN A 5 -7.87 -15.16 -3.36
CA ASN A 5 -8.79 -15.32 -2.26
C ASN A 5 -8.55 -16.68 -1.57
N ARG A 6 -8.09 -16.67 -0.33
CA ARG A 6 -7.91 -17.86 0.52
C ARG A 6 -8.94 -17.95 1.66
N ASP A 7 -9.78 -16.94 1.80
CA ASP A 7 -10.79 -16.85 2.83
C ASP A 7 -12.03 -17.72 2.49
N PRO A 8 -12.82 -18.12 3.48
CA PRO A 8 -14.02 -18.93 3.24
C PRO A 8 -15.21 -18.12 2.68
N PHE A 9 -15.03 -16.84 2.39
CA PHE A 9 -16.04 -15.92 1.88
C PHE A 9 -15.53 -15.16 0.64
N ASP A 10 -16.44 -14.53 -0.05
CA ASP A 10 -16.14 -13.80 -1.28
C ASP A 10 -15.52 -12.42 -0.99
N HIS A 11 -14.75 -11.92 -1.97
CA HIS A 11 -14.25 -10.56 -2.01
C HIS A 11 -14.60 -9.88 -3.33
N ASN A 12 -14.65 -8.55 -3.33
CA ASN A 12 -14.64 -7.74 -4.53
C ASN A 12 -13.56 -6.67 -4.37
N VAL A 13 -12.39 -6.95 -4.91
CA VAL A 13 -11.22 -6.07 -4.81
C VAL A 13 -11.31 -4.98 -5.87
N PHE A 14 -11.20 -3.73 -5.46
CA PHE A 14 -11.25 -2.58 -6.35
C PHE A 14 -10.34 -1.44 -5.90
N SER A 15 -10.10 -0.50 -6.78
CA SER A 15 -9.46 0.79 -6.49
C SER A 15 -10.13 1.90 -7.28
N ALA A 16 -10.33 3.03 -6.60
CA ALA A 16 -10.77 4.30 -7.19
C ALA A 16 -9.61 5.32 -7.31
N SER A 17 -8.35 4.86 -7.23
CA SER A 17 -7.18 5.74 -7.31
C SER A 17 -6.94 6.19 -8.74
N ASP A 18 -7.33 7.41 -9.08
CA ASP A 18 -7.20 8.11 -10.38
C ASP A 18 -6.69 7.27 -11.57
N SER A 19 -5.37 7.32 -11.82
CA SER A 19 -4.74 6.64 -12.97
C SER A 19 -4.59 5.12 -12.82
N ASN A 20 -4.95 4.53 -11.67
CA ASN A 20 -4.88 3.10 -11.39
C ASN A 20 -6.24 2.56 -10.87
N GLN A 21 -7.33 3.03 -11.46
CA GLN A 21 -8.67 2.51 -11.17
C GLN A 21 -8.84 1.10 -11.73
N PHE A 22 -9.43 0.21 -10.92
CA PHE A 22 -9.83 -1.12 -11.37
C PHE A 22 -10.92 -1.71 -10.47
N ASP A 23 -11.63 -2.69 -11.00
CA ASP A 23 -12.56 -3.55 -10.27
C ASP A 23 -12.35 -4.99 -10.75
N LEU A 24 -12.02 -5.89 -9.81
CA LEU A 24 -11.81 -7.31 -10.11
C LEU A 24 -13.11 -8.13 -10.04
N GLU A 25 -14.23 -7.46 -9.83
CA GLU A 25 -15.53 -8.09 -9.60
C GLU A 25 -15.50 -9.00 -8.35
N ARG A 26 -16.61 -9.66 -8.07
CA ARG A 26 -16.73 -10.59 -6.95
C ARG A 26 -16.12 -11.95 -7.30
N TYR A 27 -15.34 -12.54 -6.39
CA TYR A 27 -14.75 -13.86 -6.56
C TYR A 27 -14.62 -14.60 -5.22
N GLY A 28 -14.76 -15.92 -5.28
CA GLY A 28 -14.81 -16.80 -4.11
C GLY A 28 -13.49 -17.42 -3.74
N ARG A 29 -13.55 -18.29 -2.73
CA ARG A 29 -12.40 -19.02 -2.21
C ARG A 29 -11.72 -19.85 -3.30
N GLY A 30 -10.39 -19.79 -3.32
CA GLY A 30 -9.52 -20.52 -4.28
C GLY A 30 -9.35 -19.82 -5.61
N GLU A 31 -10.16 -18.80 -5.91
CA GLU A 31 -9.99 -18.02 -7.13
C GLU A 31 -8.87 -16.98 -6.98
N THR A 32 -8.32 -16.58 -8.11
CA THR A 32 -7.30 -15.53 -8.20
C THR A 32 -7.66 -14.59 -9.33
N ARG A 33 -7.69 -13.31 -9.05
CA ARG A 33 -7.81 -12.25 -10.05
C ARG A 33 -6.47 -11.55 -10.22
N ALA A 34 -6.28 -10.83 -11.31
CA ALA A 34 -5.04 -10.13 -11.58
C ALA A 34 -5.30 -8.73 -12.15
N HIS A 35 -4.43 -7.79 -11.78
CA HIS A 35 -4.40 -6.44 -12.35
C HIS A 35 -2.96 -6.02 -12.66
N THR A 36 -2.77 -5.27 -13.74
CA THR A 36 -1.48 -4.67 -14.11
C THR A 36 -1.55 -3.17 -13.87
N PHE A 37 -0.72 -2.67 -12.98
CA PHE A 37 -0.62 -1.24 -12.70
C PHE A 37 0.26 -0.58 -13.77
N ALA A 38 -0.30 0.39 -14.48
CA ALA A 38 0.39 1.08 -15.58
C ALA A 38 1.09 2.36 -15.13
N HIS A 39 0.65 2.97 -14.03
CA HIS A 39 1.12 4.29 -13.62
C HIS A 39 1.77 4.24 -12.23
N PRO A 40 2.95 4.84 -12.06
CA PRO A 40 3.56 5.00 -10.74
C PRO A 40 2.67 5.80 -9.78
N GLY A 41 2.74 5.47 -8.51
CA GLY A 41 2.01 6.17 -7.45
C GLY A 41 1.41 5.23 -6.41
N LEU A 42 0.79 5.82 -5.40
CA LEU A 42 0.10 5.09 -4.33
C LEU A 42 -1.31 4.70 -4.80
N VAL A 43 -1.58 3.41 -4.76
CA VAL A 43 -2.90 2.84 -5.06
C VAL A 43 -3.53 2.34 -3.77
N ARG A 44 -4.70 2.85 -3.43
CA ARG A 44 -5.52 2.35 -2.33
C ARG A 44 -6.42 1.26 -2.86
N VAL A 45 -6.32 0.08 -2.27
CA VAL A 45 -7.08 -1.11 -2.67
C VAL A 45 -8.08 -1.45 -1.57
N PHE A 46 -9.32 -1.65 -1.95
CA PHE A 46 -10.43 -1.86 -1.03
C PHE A 46 -11.21 -3.13 -1.39
N CYS A 47 -12.04 -3.60 -0.47
CA CYS A 47 -13.06 -4.59 -0.75
C CYS A 47 -14.45 -3.94 -0.72
N ASN A 48 -15.24 -4.17 -1.77
CA ASN A 48 -16.60 -3.60 -1.88
C ASN A 48 -17.64 -4.26 -0.95
N ILE A 49 -17.26 -5.34 -0.29
CA ILE A 49 -18.16 -6.11 0.57
C ILE A 49 -17.78 -5.97 2.05
N HIS A 50 -16.49 -5.68 2.34
CA HIS A 50 -15.96 -5.62 3.69
C HIS A 50 -15.36 -4.22 3.95
N PRO A 51 -16.08 -3.34 4.66
CA PRO A 51 -15.72 -1.91 4.78
C PRO A 51 -14.39 -1.64 5.53
N ARG A 52 -13.87 -2.64 6.24
CA ARG A 52 -12.59 -2.52 6.96
C ARG A 52 -11.39 -3.09 6.20
N MET A 53 -11.61 -3.71 5.03
CA MET A 53 -10.53 -4.28 4.23
C MET A 53 -9.91 -3.22 3.33
N VAL A 54 -8.71 -2.82 3.67
CA VAL A 54 -7.88 -1.88 2.92
C VAL A 54 -6.47 -2.43 2.78
N ALA A 55 -5.88 -2.20 1.61
CA ALA A 55 -4.46 -2.45 1.35
C ALA A 55 -3.89 -1.29 0.51
N PHE A 56 -2.57 -1.21 0.48
CA PHE A 56 -1.86 -0.18 -0.25
C PHE A 56 -0.85 -0.82 -1.19
N VAL A 57 -0.81 -0.35 -2.43
CA VAL A 57 0.17 -0.75 -3.43
C VAL A 57 0.93 0.49 -3.87
N GLN A 58 2.21 0.56 -3.55
CA GLN A 58 3.08 1.61 -4.06
C GLN A 58 3.67 1.14 -5.39
N VAL A 59 3.20 1.70 -6.49
CA VAL A 59 3.73 1.41 -7.83
C VAL A 59 4.97 2.26 -8.07
N MET A 60 6.11 1.62 -8.28
CA MET A 60 7.40 2.29 -8.43
C MET A 60 7.80 2.39 -9.89
N SER A 61 8.39 3.52 -10.29
CA SER A 61 8.97 3.71 -11.63
C SER A 61 10.39 3.16 -11.77
N GLY A 62 11.03 2.78 -10.66
CA GLY A 62 12.41 2.31 -10.61
C GLY A 62 12.60 1.16 -9.64
N ARG A 63 13.86 0.76 -9.44
CA ARG A 63 14.22 -0.38 -8.58
C ARG A 63 14.83 0.00 -7.24
N LEU A 64 15.07 1.28 -6.98
CA LEU A 64 15.65 1.76 -5.73
C LEU A 64 14.57 1.90 -4.65
N PHE A 65 14.07 0.79 -4.17
CA PHE A 65 13.12 0.74 -3.07
C PHE A 65 13.23 -0.57 -2.29
N THR A 66 12.73 -0.55 -1.07
CA THR A 66 12.62 -1.74 -0.22
C THR A 66 11.42 -1.60 0.72
N GLN A 67 11.02 -2.70 1.33
CA GLN A 67 10.11 -2.69 2.48
C GLN A 67 10.91 -3.02 3.73
N PRO A 68 10.77 -2.25 4.82
CA PRO A 68 11.41 -2.57 6.08
C PRO A 68 10.98 -3.95 6.62
N ALA A 69 11.89 -4.60 7.33
CA ALA A 69 11.59 -5.78 8.12
C ALA A 69 10.73 -5.42 9.35
N SER A 70 10.25 -6.42 10.08
CA SER A 70 9.39 -6.22 11.26
C SER A 70 10.06 -5.46 12.42
N ASP A 71 11.39 -5.45 12.45
CA ASP A 71 12.20 -4.68 13.41
C ASP A 71 12.48 -3.24 12.93
N GLY A 72 11.97 -2.86 11.75
CA GLY A 72 12.18 -1.56 11.14
C GLY A 72 13.47 -1.43 10.32
N SER A 73 14.34 -2.45 10.31
CA SER A 73 15.55 -2.42 9.51
C SER A 73 15.27 -2.48 8.02
N PHE A 74 16.09 -1.79 7.23
CA PHE A 74 15.95 -1.80 5.77
C PHE A 74 17.31 -1.66 5.07
N VAL A 75 17.38 -2.18 3.86
CA VAL A 75 18.53 -2.01 2.96
C VAL A 75 18.01 -1.78 1.54
N ILE A 76 18.57 -0.79 0.87
CA ILE A 76 18.43 -0.60 -0.58
C ILE A 76 19.83 -0.81 -1.18
N SER A 77 19.98 -1.88 -1.96
CA SER A 77 21.26 -2.25 -2.56
C SER A 77 21.46 -1.61 -3.93
N ASP A 78 22.70 -1.67 -4.42
CA ASP A 78 23.09 -1.28 -5.78
C ASP A 78 22.74 0.16 -6.14
N ILE A 79 22.82 1.06 -5.16
CA ILE A 79 22.62 2.49 -5.39
C ILE A 79 23.95 3.08 -5.92
N PRO A 80 23.97 3.67 -7.12
CA PRO A 80 25.15 4.36 -7.61
C PRO A 80 25.57 5.51 -6.68
N PRO A 81 26.85 5.88 -6.63
CA PRO A 81 27.28 7.08 -5.91
C PRO A 81 26.55 8.32 -6.43
N GLY A 82 26.04 9.14 -5.50
CA GLY A 82 25.25 10.33 -5.85
C GLY A 82 24.54 10.94 -4.67
N ALA A 83 23.78 12.01 -4.94
CA ALA A 83 22.86 12.63 -4.00
C ALA A 83 21.43 12.14 -4.30
N TYR A 84 20.72 11.75 -3.26
CA TYR A 84 19.37 11.19 -3.35
C TYR A 84 18.48 11.78 -2.28
N THR A 85 17.18 11.78 -2.52
CA THR A 85 16.19 12.00 -1.47
C THR A 85 15.54 10.66 -1.14
N LEU A 86 15.82 10.14 0.05
CA LEU A 86 15.10 9.00 0.61
C LEU A 86 13.69 9.44 0.98
N ARG A 87 12.68 8.71 0.50
CA ARG A 87 11.28 8.90 0.86
C ARG A 87 10.82 7.70 1.65
N VAL A 88 10.22 7.94 2.81
CA VAL A 88 9.69 6.89 3.68
C VAL A 88 8.20 7.14 3.86
N TRP A 89 7.40 6.17 3.43
CA TRP A 89 5.95 6.25 3.48
C TRP A 89 5.37 5.15 4.38
N HIS A 90 4.35 5.51 5.13
CA HIS A 90 3.53 4.59 5.89
C HIS A 90 2.09 5.11 5.93
N GLU A 91 1.09 4.20 5.91
CA GLU A 91 -0.33 4.56 5.88
C GLU A 91 -0.81 5.41 7.06
N ARG A 92 -0.08 5.37 8.18
CA ARG A 92 -0.45 6.00 9.46
C ARG A 92 0.36 7.23 9.79
N SER A 93 1.28 7.63 8.94
CA SER A 93 2.09 8.83 9.17
C SER A 93 2.21 9.66 7.91
N PRO A 94 2.49 10.98 8.04
CA PRO A 94 2.95 11.76 6.89
C PRO A 94 4.20 11.14 6.27
N GLU A 95 4.39 11.32 4.96
CA GLU A 95 5.63 10.93 4.29
C GLU A 95 6.80 11.73 4.89
N VAL A 96 7.89 11.03 5.19
CA VAL A 96 9.14 11.65 5.66
C VAL A 96 10.18 11.56 4.57
N THR A 97 10.89 12.66 4.34
CA THR A 97 12.00 12.73 3.38
C THR A 97 13.32 13.01 4.09
N ARG A 98 14.42 12.45 3.57
CA ARG A 98 15.80 12.70 4.02
C ARG A 98 16.72 12.79 2.81
N ASP A 99 17.54 13.81 2.76
CA ASP A 99 18.60 13.88 1.78
C ASP A 99 19.76 13.00 2.23
N VAL A 100 20.21 12.13 1.34
CA VAL A 100 21.28 11.17 1.59
C VAL A 100 22.32 11.26 0.48
N ARG A 101 23.59 11.10 0.85
CA ARG A 101 24.70 11.06 -0.09
C ARG A 101 25.34 9.69 -0.07
N VAL A 102 25.19 8.97 -1.16
CA VAL A 102 25.85 7.68 -1.37
C VAL A 102 27.25 7.93 -1.96
N THR A 103 28.27 7.30 -1.38
CA THR A 103 29.64 7.39 -1.86
C THR A 103 30.10 6.04 -2.42
N ALA A 104 31.22 6.03 -3.14
CA ALA A 104 31.81 4.79 -3.63
C ALA A 104 32.32 3.88 -2.49
N ALA A 105 32.45 4.39 -1.27
CA ALA A 105 32.95 3.64 -0.10
C ALA A 105 31.86 2.73 0.53
N GLY A 106 30.61 2.77 0.06
CA GLY A 106 29.57 1.85 0.50
C GLY A 106 28.48 2.47 1.38
N ALA A 107 28.05 1.74 2.41
CA ALA A 107 26.82 1.96 3.17
C ALA A 107 26.72 3.34 3.84
N VAL A 108 25.52 3.89 3.79
CA VAL A 108 25.08 5.07 4.55
C VAL A 108 24.05 4.60 5.58
N GLY A 109 24.32 4.85 6.86
CA GLY A 109 23.33 4.62 7.92
C GLY A 109 22.36 5.80 7.99
N VAL A 110 21.07 5.52 7.97
CA VAL A 110 20.01 6.55 8.10
C VAL A 110 18.92 6.03 9.01
N ASP A 111 18.67 6.77 10.09
CA ASP A 111 17.53 6.53 10.96
C ASP A 111 16.38 7.47 10.59
N VAL A 112 15.17 6.92 10.47
CA VAL A 112 13.97 7.69 10.13
C VAL A 112 12.87 7.36 11.11
N GLU A 113 12.38 8.39 11.81
CA GLU A 113 11.23 8.27 12.69
C GLU A 113 9.95 8.64 11.94
N LEU A 114 8.91 7.80 12.09
CA LEU A 114 7.57 8.02 11.57
C LEU A 114 6.60 8.28 12.73
N ASP A 115 5.95 9.44 12.73
CA ASP A 115 4.97 9.79 13.75
C ASP A 115 3.55 9.40 13.34
N ALA A 116 3.02 8.34 13.93
CA ALA A 116 1.66 7.85 13.70
C ALA A 116 0.63 8.34 14.74
N ARG A 117 1.00 9.19 15.71
CA ARG A 117 0.10 9.64 16.80
C ARG A 117 -1.11 10.43 16.29
N GLY A 118 -0.97 11.12 15.16
CA GLY A 118 -2.05 11.87 14.51
C GLY A 118 -2.99 11.02 13.67
N PHE A 119 -2.71 9.74 13.48
CA PHE A 119 -3.53 8.88 12.62
C PHE A 119 -4.96 8.75 13.14
N ARG A 120 -5.91 8.91 12.23
CA ARG A 120 -7.33 8.63 12.44
C ARG A 120 -7.81 7.73 11.31
N TRP A 121 -8.31 6.57 11.67
CA TRP A 121 -8.90 5.69 10.67
C TRP A 121 -10.22 6.30 10.15
N VAL A 122 -10.34 6.36 8.83
CA VAL A 122 -11.56 6.84 8.16
C VAL A 122 -12.09 5.70 7.30
N PRO A 123 -13.37 5.33 7.43
CA PRO A 123 -14.00 4.34 6.57
C PRO A 123 -13.89 4.75 5.10
N HIS A 124 -13.59 3.79 4.24
CA HIS A 124 -13.64 4.05 2.81
C HIS A 124 -15.08 3.92 2.28
N LYS A 125 -15.35 4.52 1.15
CA LYS A 125 -16.58 4.35 0.40
C LYS A 125 -16.57 3.02 -0.38
N ASN A 126 -17.76 2.52 -0.73
CA ASN A 126 -17.91 1.41 -1.65
C ASN A 126 -17.47 1.83 -3.08
N LYS A 127 -17.45 0.90 -4.02
CA LYS A 127 -17.04 1.18 -5.40
C LYS A 127 -17.93 2.16 -6.17
N TYR A 128 -19.10 2.47 -5.63
CA TYR A 128 -20.05 3.44 -6.17
C TYR A 128 -19.94 4.83 -5.50
N GLY A 129 -19.03 4.99 -4.54
CA GLY A 129 -18.83 6.23 -3.81
C GLY A 129 -19.81 6.44 -2.65
N GLU A 130 -20.53 5.42 -2.24
CA GLU A 130 -21.52 5.44 -1.17
C GLU A 130 -20.94 4.88 0.14
N ASP A 131 -21.57 5.21 1.26
CA ASP A 131 -21.26 4.59 2.54
C ASP A 131 -21.79 3.15 2.59
N TYR A 132 -21.09 2.28 3.31
CA TYR A 132 -21.59 0.94 3.54
C TYR A 132 -22.84 0.98 4.44
N PRO A 133 -23.81 0.07 4.24
CA PRO A 133 -24.93 -0.04 5.15
C PRO A 133 -24.45 -0.29 6.57
N THR A 134 -25.01 0.44 7.53
CA THR A 134 -24.78 0.22 8.96
C THR A 134 -25.48 -1.06 9.40
N ASN A 135 -24.87 -2.20 9.17
CA ASN A 135 -25.34 -3.45 9.75
C ASN A 135 -24.50 -3.75 10.99
N GLU A 136 -25.11 -3.69 12.14
CA GLU A 136 -24.55 -4.07 13.45
C GLU A 136 -24.09 -5.54 13.53
N GLY A 137 -24.14 -6.30 12.44
CA GLY A 137 -23.79 -7.71 12.34
C GLY A 137 -22.50 -8.04 11.60
N LEU A 138 -21.80 -7.08 10.99
CA LEU A 138 -20.59 -7.31 10.17
C LEU A 138 -19.26 -7.12 10.93
N GLU A 139 -19.28 -7.03 12.25
CA GLU A 139 -18.11 -6.82 13.09
C GLU A 139 -17.30 -8.10 13.37
N ARG A 140 -17.17 -9.01 12.46
CA ARG A 140 -16.42 -10.27 12.70
C ARG A 140 -15.21 -10.49 11.79
N TYR A 141 -14.53 -9.39 11.39
CA TYR A 141 -13.23 -9.57 10.69
C TYR A 141 -12.27 -8.43 11.03
#